data_0c7dfb9e5634c664ce426dfeec5d974a
#
_entry.id   0c7dfb9e5634c664ce426dfeec5d974a
#
_cell.length_a   1.000
_cell.length_b   1.000
_cell.length_c   1.000
_cell.angle_alpha   90.00
_cell.angle_beta   90.00
_cell.angle_gamma   90.00
#
_symmetry.space_group_name_H-M   'P 1'
#
loop_
_entity.id
_entity.type
_entity.pdbx_description
1 polymer ?
#
loop_
_entity_poly.entity_id
_entity_poly.type
_entity_poly.pdbx_seq_one_letter_code
_entity_poly.pdbx_strand_id
1 'polypeptide(L)'
;MDSIIRAVVVYGVLLLIFRIAGKRSLSQITTFDFVLLLIIAEAIQQALIDTDNSMTNSFLLVLTLFAIDIGLSFLKRSSPMLEKLIDDVPLIIVADGKPIHERMSKARVDEEDVLTAARLSQGLERMDQIKYAVLEQSGGISVIPKPKEAV
;
A
#
# COMPACT_ATOMS: atom_id res chain seq x y z
N MET A 1 15.04 22.98 25.08
CA MET A 1 14.56 23.79 23.92
C MET A 1 14.88 23.15 22.59
N ASP A 2 16.01 22.46 22.48
CA ASP A 2 16.45 21.84 21.24
C ASP A 2 15.49 20.76 20.71
N SER A 3 14.92 19.93 21.58
CA SER A 3 13.98 18.86 21.18
C SER A 3 12.69 19.37 20.53
N ILE A 4 12.18 20.52 20.98
CA ILE A 4 10.97 21.13 20.39
C ILE A 4 11.28 21.67 19.00
N ILE A 5 12.40 22.35 18.84
CA ILE A 5 12.83 22.90 17.55
C ILE A 5 13.09 21.75 16.56
N ARG A 6 13.75 20.68 16.99
CA ARG A 6 13.98 19.47 16.18
C ARG A 6 12.66 18.84 15.72
N ALA A 7 11.70 18.70 16.63
CA ALA A 7 10.38 18.14 16.28
C ALA A 7 9.67 19.00 15.22
N VAL A 8 9.68 20.33 15.35
CA VAL A 8 9.08 21.25 14.38
C VAL A 8 9.77 21.16 13.02
N VAL A 9 11.10 21.11 12.98
CA VAL A 9 11.88 20.99 11.74
C VAL A 9 11.61 19.65 11.06
N VAL A 10 11.67 18.52 11.79
CA VAL A 10 11.38 17.18 11.26
C VAL A 10 9.96 17.13 10.70
N TYR A 11 8.97 17.64 11.45
CA TYR A 11 7.58 17.67 11.00
C TYR A 11 7.41 18.50 9.72
N GLY A 12 8.03 19.69 9.65
CA GLY A 12 7.98 20.54 8.46
C GLY A 12 8.59 19.88 7.22
N VAL A 13 9.74 19.23 7.39
CA VAL A 13 10.41 18.48 6.30
C VAL A 13 9.53 17.32 5.82
N LEU A 14 8.95 16.52 6.73
CA LEU A 14 8.04 15.44 6.36
C LEU A 14 6.82 15.95 5.62
N LEU A 15 6.18 17.02 6.10
CA LEU A 15 5.06 17.64 5.39
C LEU A 15 5.43 18.06 3.97
N LEU A 16 6.61 18.66 3.79
CA LEU A 16 7.10 19.07 2.47
C LEU A 16 7.28 17.85 1.56
N ILE A 17 7.92 16.80 2.07
CA ILE A 17 8.17 15.55 1.33
C ILE A 17 6.85 14.91 0.91
N PHE A 18 5.90 14.69 1.83
CA PHE A 18 4.59 14.11 1.50
C PHE A 18 3.77 15.00 0.56
N ARG A 19 3.94 16.32 0.63
CA ARG A 19 3.30 17.23 -0.31
C ARG A 19 3.85 17.10 -1.73
N ILE A 20 5.16 16.86 -1.87
CA ILE A 20 5.83 16.64 -3.18
C ILE A 20 5.51 15.25 -3.73
N ALA A 21 5.52 14.22 -2.88
CA ALA A 21 5.19 12.84 -3.24
C ALA A 21 3.73 12.67 -3.73
N GLY A 22 2.83 13.59 -3.36
CA GLY A 22 1.47 13.66 -3.87
C GLY A 22 0.46 12.79 -3.15
N LYS A 23 -0.84 13.06 -3.39
CA LYS A 23 -1.98 12.41 -2.70
C LYS A 23 -2.13 10.91 -2.98
N ARG A 24 -1.51 10.41 -4.02
CA ARG A 24 -1.65 9.02 -4.48
C ARG A 24 -0.91 8.03 -3.58
N SER A 25 0.17 8.47 -2.93
CA SER A 25 1.00 7.60 -2.08
C SER A 25 0.33 7.20 -0.75
N LEU A 26 -0.69 7.93 -0.30
CA LEU A 26 -1.38 7.64 0.96
C LEU A 26 -2.65 6.79 0.82
N SER A 27 -3.24 6.73 -0.39
CA SER A 27 -4.49 6.01 -0.62
C SER A 27 -4.30 4.54 -1.01
N GLN A 28 -3.11 4.17 -1.46
CA GLN A 28 -2.77 2.81 -1.89
C GLN A 28 -1.36 2.48 -1.41
N ILE A 29 -1.22 2.30 -0.09
CA ILE A 29 0.06 1.89 0.52
C ILE A 29 0.30 0.42 0.19
N THR A 30 1.36 0.13 -0.55
CA THR A 30 1.82 -1.24 -0.80
C THR A 30 2.62 -1.77 0.40
N THR A 31 2.84 -3.08 0.46
CA THR A 31 3.70 -3.69 1.50
C THR A 31 5.11 -3.08 1.47
N PHE A 32 5.61 -2.75 0.27
CA PHE A 32 6.91 -2.10 0.10
C PHE A 32 6.93 -0.69 0.71
N ASP A 33 5.90 0.12 0.44
CA ASP A 33 5.76 1.46 1.01
C ASP A 33 5.69 1.41 2.54
N PHE A 34 5.03 0.38 3.09
CA PHE A 34 4.94 0.19 4.54
C PHE A 34 6.31 -0.09 5.16
N VAL A 35 7.13 -0.96 4.56
CA VAL A 35 8.51 -1.21 5.01
C VAL A 35 9.35 0.06 4.94
N LEU A 36 9.22 0.83 3.86
CA LEU A 36 9.91 2.10 3.68
C LEU A 36 9.51 3.11 4.77
N LEU A 37 8.23 3.19 5.10
CA LEU A 37 7.74 4.05 6.20
C LEU A 37 8.30 3.63 7.56
N LEU A 38 8.47 2.33 7.83
CA LEU A 38 9.10 1.84 9.06
C LEU A 38 10.57 2.26 9.15
N ILE A 39 11.33 2.18 8.06
CA ILE A 39 12.73 2.60 8.02
C ILE A 39 12.83 4.11 8.23
N ILE A 40 11.95 4.89 7.61
CA ILE A 40 11.88 6.35 7.79
C ILE A 40 11.54 6.69 9.24
N ALA A 41 10.59 5.99 9.87
CA ALA A 41 10.20 6.21 11.25
C ALA A 41 11.37 5.99 12.22
N GLU A 42 12.17 4.93 12.01
CA GLU A 42 13.38 4.67 12.79
C GLU A 42 14.44 5.77 12.61
N ALA A 43 14.66 6.22 11.38
CA ALA A 43 15.60 7.31 11.09
C ALA A 43 15.17 8.63 11.76
N ILE A 44 13.87 8.90 11.80
CA ILE A 44 13.31 10.08 12.46
C ILE A 44 13.46 9.97 13.98
N GLN A 45 13.23 8.79 14.55
CA GLN A 45 13.44 8.57 15.98
C GLN A 45 14.87 8.91 16.39
N GLN A 46 15.88 8.48 15.62
CA GLN A 46 17.28 8.82 15.88
C GLN A 46 17.52 10.33 15.77
N ALA A 47 16.94 11.01 14.78
CA ALA A 47 17.05 12.46 14.61
C ALA A 47 16.49 13.26 15.80
N LEU A 48 15.46 12.74 16.47
CA LEU A 48 14.80 13.40 17.59
C LEU A 48 15.55 13.21 18.92
N ILE A 49 16.22 12.06 19.10
CA ILE A 49 16.77 11.65 20.40
C ILE A 49 18.26 11.94 20.53
N ASP A 50 19.04 11.86 19.45
CA ASP A 50 20.49 11.86 19.45
C ASP A 50 21.14 13.23 19.19
N THR A 51 22.48 13.28 19.17
CA THR A 51 23.33 14.48 19.03
C THR A 51 23.20 15.16 17.66
N ASP A 52 23.76 16.37 17.49
CA ASP A 52 23.58 17.22 16.30
C ASP A 52 23.92 16.59 14.94
N ASN A 53 24.87 15.64 14.92
CA ASN A 53 25.24 14.91 13.69
C ASN A 53 24.17 13.91 13.23
N SER A 54 23.33 13.44 14.15
CA SER A 54 22.23 12.49 13.87
C SER A 54 21.16 13.11 12.98
N MET A 55 20.85 14.39 13.15
CA MET A 55 19.80 15.06 12.38
C MET A 55 20.17 15.19 10.90
N THR A 56 21.39 15.59 10.59
CA THR A 56 21.87 15.68 9.21
C THR A 56 21.91 14.31 8.53
N ASN A 57 22.40 13.28 9.24
CA ASN A 57 22.44 11.92 8.73
C ASN A 57 21.02 11.35 8.50
N SER A 58 20.09 11.62 9.41
CA SER A 58 18.70 11.17 9.26
C SER A 58 18.00 11.83 8.07
N PHE A 59 18.21 13.13 7.86
CA PHE A 59 17.69 13.80 6.67
C PHE A 59 18.30 13.29 5.39
N LEU A 60 19.61 13.04 5.36
CA LEU A 60 20.26 12.46 4.18
C LEU A 60 19.70 11.07 3.88
N LEU A 61 19.50 10.24 4.90
CA LEU A 61 18.92 8.91 4.75
C LEU A 61 17.49 8.97 4.22
N VAL A 62 16.64 9.82 4.80
CA VAL A 62 15.25 10.01 4.35
C VAL A 62 15.21 10.49 2.90
N LEU A 63 16.01 11.50 2.53
CA LEU A 63 16.11 11.99 1.15
C LEU A 63 16.59 10.90 0.19
N THR A 64 17.56 10.08 0.60
CA THR A 64 18.07 8.97 -0.20
C THR A 64 16.99 7.92 -0.43
N LEU A 65 16.23 7.55 0.61
CA LEU A 65 15.13 6.59 0.50
C LEU A 65 14.04 7.09 -0.44
N PHE A 66 13.66 8.36 -0.33
CA PHE A 66 12.70 8.97 -1.26
C PHE A 66 13.22 9.02 -2.70
N ALA A 67 14.49 9.34 -2.89
CA ALA A 67 15.10 9.34 -4.22
C ALA A 67 15.10 7.94 -4.85
N ILE A 68 15.37 6.91 -4.03
CA ILE A 68 15.30 5.50 -4.46
C ILE A 68 13.84 5.13 -4.81
N ASP A 69 12.86 5.48 -3.96
CA ASP A 69 11.44 5.20 -4.18
C ASP A 69 10.94 5.83 -5.48
N ILE A 70 11.21 7.12 -5.67
CA ILE A 70 10.88 7.83 -6.91
C ILE A 70 11.61 7.20 -8.11
N GLY A 71 12.89 6.87 -7.96
CA GLY A 71 13.68 6.20 -9.00
C GLY A 71 13.09 4.84 -9.38
N LEU A 72 12.71 4.02 -8.39
CA LEU A 72 12.02 2.75 -8.61
C LEU A 72 10.66 2.94 -9.27
N SER A 73 9.90 3.97 -8.89
CA SER A 73 8.61 4.30 -9.51
C SER A 73 8.76 4.62 -11.00
N PHE A 74 9.79 5.36 -11.39
CA PHE A 74 10.11 5.60 -12.81
C PHE A 74 10.55 4.33 -13.53
N LEU A 75 11.36 3.50 -12.86
CA LEU A 75 11.87 2.25 -13.42
C LEU A 75 10.75 1.23 -13.65
N LYS A 76 9.81 1.11 -12.71
CA LYS A 76 8.58 0.29 -12.84
C LYS A 76 7.78 0.69 -14.07
N ARG A 77 7.58 1.99 -14.29
CA ARG A 77 6.84 2.50 -15.45
C ARG A 77 7.50 2.13 -16.79
N SER A 78 8.82 1.94 -16.80
CA SER A 78 9.59 1.60 -18.01
C SER A 78 9.70 0.10 -18.26
N SER A 79 9.43 -0.75 -17.25
CA SER A 79 9.59 -2.20 -17.34
C SER A 79 8.45 -2.97 -16.69
N PRO A 80 7.51 -3.58 -17.46
CA PRO A 80 6.42 -4.39 -16.93
C PRO A 80 6.89 -5.60 -16.11
N MET A 81 8.13 -6.05 -16.31
CA MET A 81 8.71 -7.17 -15.57
C MET A 81 9.09 -6.74 -14.14
N LEU A 82 9.61 -5.53 -13.98
CA LEU A 82 9.95 -4.96 -12.68
C LEU A 82 8.69 -4.61 -11.88
N GLU A 83 7.65 -4.11 -12.54
CA GLU A 83 6.35 -3.86 -11.92
C GLU A 83 5.79 -5.13 -11.28
N LYS A 84 5.77 -6.26 -12.00
CA LYS A 84 5.31 -7.56 -11.48
C LYS A 84 6.18 -8.16 -10.38
N LEU A 85 7.46 -7.78 -10.32
CA LEU A 85 8.39 -8.29 -9.31
C LEU A 85 8.29 -7.53 -7.98
N ILE A 86 8.00 -6.23 -8.06
CA ILE A 86 7.99 -5.33 -6.90
C ILE A 86 6.57 -5.12 -6.37
N ASP A 87 5.61 -4.96 -7.27
CA ASP A 87 4.20 -4.76 -6.92
C ASP A 87 3.39 -5.99 -7.32
N ASP A 88 2.58 -6.48 -6.39
CA ASP A 88 1.61 -7.52 -6.69
C ASP A 88 0.58 -6.99 -7.71
N VAL A 89 0.31 -7.78 -8.75
CA VAL A 89 -0.71 -7.43 -9.76
C VAL A 89 -2.09 -7.82 -9.22
N PRO A 90 -3.12 -6.98 -9.37
CA PRO A 90 -4.48 -7.35 -8.99
C PRO A 90 -4.88 -8.71 -9.57
N LEU A 91 -5.39 -9.59 -8.72
CA LEU A 91 -5.67 -10.98 -9.07
C LEU A 91 -7.17 -11.28 -8.94
N ILE A 92 -7.82 -11.68 -10.05
CA ILE A 92 -9.20 -12.16 -9.98
C ILE A 92 -9.22 -13.51 -9.28
N ILE A 93 -9.88 -13.59 -8.12
CA ILE A 93 -9.98 -14.75 -7.24
C ILE A 93 -11.35 -15.43 -7.31
N VAL A 94 -12.41 -14.69 -7.71
CA VAL A 94 -13.75 -15.23 -7.98
C VAL A 94 -14.24 -14.70 -9.31
N ALA A 95 -14.84 -15.58 -10.12
CA ALA A 95 -15.49 -15.24 -11.38
C ALA A 95 -16.86 -15.89 -11.48
N ASP A 96 -17.92 -15.09 -11.72
CA ASP A 96 -19.31 -15.50 -11.84
C ASP A 96 -19.83 -16.37 -10.67
N GLY A 97 -19.39 -16.05 -9.45
CA GLY A 97 -19.76 -16.77 -8.23
C GLY A 97 -18.96 -18.03 -7.97
N LYS A 98 -17.97 -18.33 -8.82
CA LYS A 98 -17.12 -19.52 -8.68
C LYS A 98 -15.73 -19.13 -8.17
N PRO A 99 -15.29 -19.68 -7.03
CA PRO A 99 -13.93 -19.47 -6.53
C PRO A 99 -12.88 -20.07 -7.48
N ILE A 100 -11.80 -19.33 -7.71
CA ILE A 100 -10.64 -19.84 -8.46
C ILE A 100 -9.61 -20.33 -7.44
N HIS A 101 -9.81 -21.56 -6.94
CA HIS A 101 -9.06 -22.13 -5.82
C HIS A 101 -7.55 -22.09 -5.99
N GLU A 102 -7.02 -22.30 -7.20
CA GLU A 102 -5.58 -22.21 -7.47
C GLU A 102 -5.01 -20.82 -7.13
N ARG A 103 -5.74 -19.76 -7.55
CA ARG A 103 -5.34 -18.37 -7.30
C ARG A 103 -5.52 -18.00 -5.84
N MET A 104 -6.61 -18.43 -5.23
CA MET A 104 -6.90 -18.18 -3.82
C MET A 104 -5.85 -18.84 -2.92
N SER A 105 -5.52 -20.11 -3.17
CA SER A 105 -4.47 -20.82 -2.42
C SER A 105 -3.10 -20.16 -2.56
N LYS A 106 -2.72 -19.73 -3.77
CA LYS A 106 -1.47 -19.01 -4.01
C LYS A 106 -1.42 -17.68 -3.27
N ALA A 107 -2.53 -16.98 -3.19
CA ALA A 107 -2.69 -15.70 -2.52
C ALA A 107 -2.97 -15.83 -1.00
N ARG A 108 -3.14 -17.07 -0.48
CA ARG A 108 -3.52 -17.35 0.92
C ARG A 108 -4.81 -16.66 1.33
N VAL A 109 -5.80 -16.66 0.44
CA VAL A 109 -7.13 -16.10 0.67
C VAL A 109 -8.12 -17.26 0.63
N ASP A 110 -9.07 -17.29 1.56
CA ASP A 110 -10.16 -18.27 1.59
C ASP A 110 -11.50 -17.66 1.16
N GLU A 111 -12.55 -18.51 1.09
CA GLU A 111 -13.89 -18.06 0.71
C GLU A 111 -14.52 -17.15 1.74
N GLU A 112 -14.16 -17.31 3.03
CA GLU A 112 -14.69 -16.48 4.11
C GLU A 112 -14.13 -15.05 4.03
N ASP A 113 -12.87 -14.87 3.59
CA ASP A 113 -12.28 -13.56 3.33
C ASP A 113 -13.06 -12.81 2.25
N VAL A 114 -13.40 -13.53 1.16
CA VAL A 114 -14.19 -12.97 0.05
C VAL A 114 -15.59 -12.58 0.52
N LEU A 115 -16.26 -13.46 1.27
CA LEU A 115 -17.62 -13.19 1.77
C LEU A 115 -17.60 -12.04 2.80
N THR A 116 -16.57 -11.94 3.62
CA THR A 116 -16.39 -10.83 4.54
C THR A 116 -16.25 -9.52 3.79
N ALA A 117 -15.40 -9.46 2.78
CA ALA A 117 -15.26 -8.28 1.93
C ALA A 117 -16.57 -7.93 1.19
N ALA A 118 -17.30 -8.96 0.71
CA ALA A 118 -18.58 -8.79 0.05
C ALA A 118 -19.67 -8.23 0.97
N ARG A 119 -19.74 -8.71 2.20
CA ARG A 119 -20.66 -8.18 3.23
C ARG A 119 -20.35 -6.72 3.56
N LEU A 120 -19.08 -6.42 3.82
CA LEU A 120 -18.66 -5.08 4.22
C LEU A 120 -18.81 -4.03 3.12
N SER A 121 -18.52 -4.38 1.86
CA SER A 121 -18.50 -3.41 0.76
C SER A 121 -19.83 -3.31 0.01
N GLN A 122 -20.57 -4.41 -0.11
CA GLN A 122 -21.75 -4.51 -1.00
C GLN A 122 -23.00 -5.08 -0.30
N GLY A 123 -22.91 -5.55 0.97
CA GLY A 123 -24.01 -6.19 1.67
C GLY A 123 -24.41 -7.54 1.08
N LEU A 124 -23.49 -8.23 0.37
CA LEU A 124 -23.74 -9.54 -0.22
C LEU A 124 -23.41 -10.64 0.79
N GLU A 125 -24.25 -11.69 0.81
CA GLU A 125 -24.11 -12.78 1.78
C GLU A 125 -23.63 -14.09 1.14
N ARG A 126 -23.73 -14.23 -0.20
CA ARG A 126 -23.47 -15.50 -0.90
C ARG A 126 -22.57 -15.28 -2.11
N MET A 127 -21.74 -16.29 -2.40
CA MET A 127 -20.80 -16.28 -3.51
C MET A 127 -21.50 -16.15 -4.88
N ASP A 128 -22.69 -16.73 -5.04
CA ASP A 128 -23.45 -16.68 -6.30
C ASP A 128 -23.90 -15.27 -6.69
N GLN A 129 -23.92 -14.31 -5.74
CA GLN A 129 -24.24 -12.92 -5.98
C GLN A 129 -23.04 -12.11 -6.50
N ILE A 130 -21.83 -12.68 -6.43
CA ILE A 130 -20.59 -12.03 -6.84
C ILE A 130 -20.33 -12.30 -8.33
N LYS A 131 -20.12 -11.24 -9.12
CA LYS A 131 -19.64 -11.37 -10.49
C LYS A 131 -18.12 -11.57 -10.51
N TYR A 132 -17.40 -10.67 -9.86
CA TYR A 132 -15.95 -10.76 -9.70
C TYR A 132 -15.54 -10.37 -8.29
N ALA A 133 -14.56 -11.10 -7.73
CA ALA A 133 -13.79 -10.64 -6.60
C ALA A 133 -12.33 -10.54 -7.04
N VAL A 134 -11.69 -9.41 -6.72
CA VAL A 134 -10.32 -9.09 -7.10
C VAL A 134 -9.52 -8.83 -5.85
N LEU A 135 -8.43 -9.57 -5.65
CA LEU A 135 -7.44 -9.24 -4.65
C LEU A 135 -6.58 -8.09 -5.19
N GLU A 136 -6.61 -6.96 -4.51
CA GLU A 136 -5.89 -5.75 -4.90
C GLU A 136 -4.43 -5.77 -4.45
N GLN A 137 -3.60 -4.91 -4.99
CA GLN A 137 -2.20 -4.74 -4.62
C GLN A 137 -2.00 -4.39 -3.13
N SER A 138 -2.98 -3.70 -2.53
CA SER A 138 -2.98 -3.36 -1.10
C SER A 138 -3.31 -4.53 -0.18
N GLY A 139 -3.63 -5.72 -0.73
CA GLY A 139 -4.10 -6.88 0.02
C GLY A 139 -5.60 -6.86 0.34
N GLY A 140 -6.33 -5.78 -0.01
CA GLY A 140 -7.78 -5.72 0.11
C GLY A 140 -8.48 -6.50 -1.00
N ILE A 141 -9.76 -6.87 -0.78
CA ILE A 141 -10.58 -7.58 -1.77
C ILE A 141 -11.68 -6.64 -2.26
N SER A 142 -11.65 -6.32 -3.55
CA SER A 142 -12.71 -5.59 -4.25
C SER A 142 -13.76 -6.55 -4.77
N VAL A 143 -15.04 -6.26 -4.53
CA VAL A 143 -16.17 -7.11 -4.93
C VAL A 143 -17.08 -6.38 -5.90
N ILE A 144 -17.32 -7.01 -7.06
CA ILE A 144 -18.25 -6.54 -8.09
C ILE A 144 -19.47 -7.46 -8.08
N PRO A 145 -20.66 -6.97 -7.72
CA PRO A 145 -21.87 -7.77 -7.69
C PRO A 145 -22.35 -8.15 -9.10
N LYS A 146 -23.11 -9.24 -9.19
CA LYS A 146 -23.91 -9.52 -10.39
C LYS A 146 -25.00 -8.46 -10.55
N PRO A 147 -25.38 -8.11 -11.78
CA PRO A 147 -26.57 -7.28 -12.01
C PRO A 147 -27.76 -7.94 -11.31
N LYS A 148 -28.55 -7.12 -10.58
CA LYS A 148 -29.84 -7.60 -10.10
C LYS A 148 -30.68 -7.92 -11.34
N GLU A 149 -31.16 -9.18 -11.48
CA GLU A 149 -32.12 -9.51 -12.50
C GLU A 149 -33.32 -8.55 -12.30
N ALA A 150 -33.59 -7.75 -13.31
CA ALA A 150 -34.79 -6.92 -13.30
C ALA A 150 -36.01 -7.86 -13.32
N VAL A 151 -36.75 -7.87 -12.23
CA VAL A 151 -38.05 -8.54 -12.10
C VAL A 151 -39.07 -7.80 -12.92
#